data_463f5bca324e5dbc66ea2f776021e896
#
_entry.id   463f5bca324e5dbc66ea2f776021e896
#
_cell.length_a   1.000
_cell.length_b   1.000
_cell.length_c   1.000
_cell.angle_alpha   90.00
_cell.angle_beta   90.00
_cell.angle_gamma   90.00
#
_symmetry.space_group_name_H-M   'P 1'
#
loop_
_entity.id
_entity.type
_entity.pdbx_description
1 polymer ?
#
loop_
_entity_poly.entity_id
_entity_poly.type
_entity_poly.pdbx_seq_one_letter_code
_entity_poly.pdbx_strand_id
1 'polypeptide(L)'
;MKLGKLALVGALALGGFTGLATLDAKPAAAAENVQVASTTWGDPATLFDLAQIAWNFPAYLSDDVKPSYKTGDYFTVKMGWYNGVDGNPMKIYRVLDNNSLVRYKTMYPIPVNNGTLNEAVWSTDINSVYEPGRYIAFVNIDGNFYQSNIFTINK
;
A
#
# COMPACT_ATOMS: atom_id res chain seq x y z
N MET A 1 -51.22 -14.31 29.59
CA MET A 1 -50.21 -13.91 30.63
C MET A 1 -48.84 -13.79 29.94
N LYS A 2 -48.41 -12.58 29.79
CA LYS A 2 -47.14 -11.95 30.17
C LYS A 2 -45.93 -12.51 29.39
N LEU A 3 -45.47 -11.74 28.46
CA LEU A 3 -44.54 -10.61 28.46
C LEU A 3 -43.08 -11.03 28.56
N GLY A 4 -42.31 -10.61 27.63
CA GLY A 4 -40.87 -10.57 27.69
C GLY A 4 -40.24 -9.97 26.44
N LYS A 5 -40.53 -8.69 26.22
CA LYS A 5 -39.78 -7.87 25.27
C LYS A 5 -38.42 -7.57 25.85
N LEU A 6 -37.39 -7.66 25.06
CA LEU A 6 -36.22 -6.81 25.23
C LEU A 6 -35.69 -6.42 23.86
N ALA A 7 -36.17 -5.29 23.38
CA ALA A 7 -35.51 -4.53 22.36
C ALA A 7 -34.44 -3.69 23.06
N LEU A 8 -33.18 -3.99 22.84
CA LEU A 8 -32.10 -3.10 23.24
C LEU A 8 -31.82 -2.14 22.08
N VAL A 9 -32.56 -1.05 22.07
CA VAL A 9 -32.25 0.11 21.27
C VAL A 9 -31.14 0.86 21.98
N GLY A 10 -29.93 0.66 21.56
CA GLY A 10 -28.82 1.51 21.95
C GLY A 10 -28.93 2.84 21.21
N ALA A 11 -29.64 3.79 21.80
CA ALA A 11 -29.58 5.16 21.37
C ALA A 11 -28.21 5.72 21.73
N LEU A 12 -27.34 5.83 20.75
CA LEU A 12 -26.16 6.68 20.86
C LEU A 12 -26.63 8.12 20.88
N ALA A 13 -26.65 8.68 22.08
CA ALA A 13 -26.87 10.09 22.32
C ALA A 13 -25.82 10.88 21.54
N LEU A 14 -26.27 11.63 20.57
CA LEU A 14 -25.52 12.72 19.97
C LEU A 14 -25.39 13.83 21.03
N GLY A 15 -24.38 13.68 21.88
CA GLY A 15 -23.94 14.74 22.75
C GLY A 15 -23.37 15.86 21.90
N GLY A 16 -24.10 16.96 21.83
CA GLY A 16 -23.63 18.16 21.18
C GLY A 16 -22.38 18.68 21.85
N PHE A 17 -21.29 18.67 21.13
CA PHE A 17 -20.12 19.49 21.43
C PHE A 17 -20.21 20.77 20.61
N THR A 18 -20.86 21.77 21.15
CA THR A 18 -20.65 23.15 20.75
C THR A 18 -19.37 23.64 21.44
N GLY A 19 -18.26 23.38 20.85
CA GLY A 19 -16.98 23.94 21.23
C GLY A 19 -16.25 24.33 19.94
N LEU A 20 -16.34 25.61 19.59
CA LEU A 20 -15.50 26.21 18.57
C LEU A 20 -14.04 26.12 19.04
N ALA A 21 -13.35 25.11 18.57
CA ALA A 21 -11.92 25.17 18.39
C ALA A 21 -11.70 24.88 16.91
N THR A 22 -11.42 25.90 16.15
CA THR A 22 -10.82 25.79 14.83
C THR A 22 -9.43 25.21 15.00
N LEU A 23 -9.36 23.92 15.27
CA LEU A 23 -8.16 23.18 14.98
C LEU A 23 -8.13 23.04 13.45
N ASP A 24 -7.13 23.64 12.84
CA ASP A 24 -6.68 23.27 11.51
C ASP A 24 -6.37 21.76 11.52
N ALA A 25 -7.41 20.97 11.47
CA ALA A 25 -7.32 19.55 11.18
C ALA A 25 -6.87 19.48 9.72
N LYS A 26 -5.57 19.46 9.53
CA LYS A 26 -4.97 18.94 8.31
C LYS A 26 -5.76 17.68 7.99
N PRO A 27 -6.41 17.59 6.81
CA PRO A 27 -7.15 16.39 6.47
C PRO A 27 -6.18 15.23 6.64
N ALA A 28 -6.48 14.36 7.61
CA ALA A 28 -5.82 13.09 7.68
C ALA A 28 -6.02 12.50 6.28
N ALA A 29 -4.91 12.35 5.56
CA ALA A 29 -4.93 11.66 4.29
C ALA A 29 -5.72 10.39 4.56
N ALA A 30 -6.84 10.23 3.89
CA ALA A 30 -7.62 9.03 3.99
C ALA A 30 -6.67 7.90 3.56
N ALA A 31 -6.02 7.30 4.54
CA ALA A 31 -5.57 5.94 4.38
C ALA A 31 -6.83 5.25 3.87
N GLU A 32 -6.84 4.87 2.61
CA GLU A 32 -7.92 4.06 2.06
C GLU A 32 -8.18 3.03 3.14
N ASN A 33 -9.37 3.03 3.73
CA ASN A 33 -9.74 2.05 4.73
C ASN A 33 -9.53 0.70 4.08
N VAL A 34 -8.35 0.18 4.30
CA VAL A 34 -7.96 -1.11 3.82
C VAL A 34 -8.74 -2.10 4.66
N GLN A 35 -9.95 -2.31 4.23
CA GLN A 35 -10.64 -3.53 4.56
C GLN A 35 -9.71 -4.63 4.03
N VAL A 36 -9.07 -5.32 4.96
CA VAL A 36 -8.29 -6.52 4.66
C VAL A 36 -9.25 -7.51 4.02
N ALA A 37 -9.44 -7.39 2.72
CA ALA A 37 -10.01 -8.47 1.96
C ALA A 37 -8.96 -9.57 2.05
N SER A 38 -9.24 -10.56 2.88
CA SER A 38 -8.56 -11.83 2.93
C SER A 38 -8.64 -12.45 1.55
N THR A 39 -7.73 -12.08 0.71
CA THR A 39 -7.35 -12.94 -0.39
C THR A 39 -6.40 -13.97 0.18
N THR A 40 -6.34 -15.14 -0.36
CA THR A 40 -5.68 -16.37 0.07
C THR A 40 -4.20 -16.20 0.50
N TRP A 41 -3.66 -15.01 0.42
CA TRP A 41 -2.33 -14.58 0.84
C TRP A 41 -2.49 -13.27 1.62
N GLY A 42 -2.56 -13.39 2.94
CA GLY A 42 -2.64 -12.22 3.84
C GLY A 42 -1.49 -11.25 3.58
N ASP A 43 -1.77 -9.95 3.69
CA ASP A 43 -0.72 -8.94 3.68
C ASP A 43 0.23 -9.19 4.85
N PRO A 44 1.55 -9.11 4.65
CA PRO A 44 2.51 -9.26 5.74
C PRO A 44 2.29 -8.14 6.76
N ALA A 45 2.28 -8.50 8.05
CA ALA A 45 2.06 -7.54 9.13
C ALA A 45 3.35 -6.82 9.54
N THR A 46 4.50 -7.49 9.32
CA THR A 46 5.82 -6.97 9.72
C THR A 46 6.86 -7.19 8.62
N LEU A 47 7.99 -6.48 8.72
CA LEU A 47 9.16 -6.75 7.87
C LEU A 47 9.67 -8.19 8.04
N PHE A 48 9.55 -8.75 9.23
CA PHE A 48 9.95 -10.13 9.48
C PHE A 48 9.07 -11.11 8.69
N ASP A 49 7.74 -10.94 8.74
CA ASP A 49 6.82 -11.78 8.00
C ASP A 49 7.09 -11.69 6.48
N LEU A 50 7.32 -10.48 5.99
CA LEU A 50 7.63 -10.24 4.59
C LEU A 50 8.92 -10.97 4.18
N ALA A 51 9.98 -10.88 4.99
CA ALA A 51 11.26 -11.51 4.72
C ALA A 51 11.19 -13.06 4.71
N GLN A 52 10.18 -13.64 5.37
CA GLN A 52 9.99 -15.10 5.35
C GLN A 52 9.40 -15.61 4.03
N ILE A 53 8.66 -14.77 3.32
CA ILE A 53 7.90 -15.18 2.14
C ILE A 53 8.41 -14.60 0.82
N ALA A 54 9.18 -13.51 0.88
CA ALA A 54 9.56 -12.75 -0.30
C ALA A 54 11.08 -12.79 -0.55
N TRP A 55 11.45 -12.98 -1.81
CA TRP A 55 12.79 -12.76 -2.31
C TRP A 55 13.03 -11.27 -2.58
N ASN A 56 14.25 -10.82 -2.50
CA ASN A 56 14.59 -9.48 -2.96
C ASN A 56 14.30 -9.35 -4.45
N PHE A 57 13.94 -8.15 -4.89
CA PHE A 57 13.76 -7.86 -6.30
C PHE A 57 15.00 -8.32 -7.08
N PRO A 58 14.82 -9.17 -8.09
CA PRO A 58 15.88 -9.45 -9.03
C PRO A 58 16.25 -8.18 -9.82
N ALA A 59 17.44 -8.17 -10.45
CA ALA A 59 17.93 -7.00 -11.17
C ALA A 59 16.90 -6.42 -12.15
N TYR A 60 16.19 -7.28 -12.87
CA TYR A 60 15.17 -6.85 -13.85
C TYR A 60 13.93 -6.15 -13.23
N LEU A 61 13.77 -6.14 -11.90
CA LEU A 61 12.73 -5.41 -11.18
C LEU A 61 13.30 -4.23 -10.37
N SER A 62 14.58 -4.24 -10.06
CA SER A 62 15.19 -3.31 -9.10
C SER A 62 15.80 -2.07 -9.74
N ASP A 63 16.07 -2.10 -11.04
CA ASP A 63 16.86 -1.06 -11.72
C ASP A 63 16.24 0.34 -11.63
N ASP A 64 14.92 0.45 -11.52
CA ASP A 64 14.21 1.72 -11.44
C ASP A 64 13.93 2.17 -9.99
N VAL A 65 14.20 1.31 -8.99
CA VAL A 65 13.89 1.64 -7.59
C VAL A 65 15.00 2.48 -6.96
N LYS A 66 14.69 3.73 -6.70
CA LYS A 66 15.61 4.66 -6.05
C LYS A 66 15.66 4.41 -4.54
N PRO A 67 16.78 4.68 -3.87
CA PRO A 67 16.86 4.59 -2.40
C PRO A 67 16.04 5.68 -1.69
N SER A 68 15.70 6.76 -2.40
CA SER A 68 14.97 7.90 -1.84
C SER A 68 14.12 8.61 -2.89
N TYR A 69 12.97 9.08 -2.47
CA TYR A 69 12.00 9.85 -3.25
C TYR A 69 11.58 11.12 -2.51
N LYS A 70 11.09 12.09 -3.26
CA LYS A 70 10.46 13.32 -2.72
C LYS A 70 9.14 13.58 -3.44
N THR A 71 8.33 14.48 -2.91
CA THR A 71 7.11 14.94 -3.59
C THR A 71 7.41 15.42 -5.00
N GLY A 72 6.68 14.90 -5.97
CA GLY A 72 6.87 15.15 -7.40
C GLY A 72 7.68 14.07 -8.12
N ASP A 73 8.32 13.15 -7.40
CA ASP A 73 8.94 11.98 -8.02
C ASP A 73 7.90 10.93 -8.40
N TYR A 74 8.31 10.02 -9.27
CA TYR A 74 7.56 8.81 -9.59
C TYR A 74 8.29 7.59 -9.03
N PHE A 75 7.55 6.77 -8.28
CA PHE A 75 7.97 5.40 -8.01
C PHE A 75 7.55 4.56 -9.23
N THR A 76 8.50 3.87 -9.83
CA THR A 76 8.26 3.05 -11.01
C THR A 76 9.03 1.74 -10.87
N VAL A 77 8.41 0.64 -11.27
CA VAL A 77 9.05 -0.66 -11.45
C VAL A 77 8.61 -1.20 -12.78
N LYS A 78 9.54 -1.72 -13.56
CA LYS A 78 9.28 -2.30 -14.88
C LYS A 78 9.73 -3.74 -14.90
N MET A 79 9.01 -4.53 -15.67
CA MET A 79 9.41 -5.90 -15.99
C MET A 79 9.24 -6.14 -17.47
N GLY A 80 10.34 -6.45 -18.14
CA GLY A 80 10.34 -6.84 -19.55
C GLY A 80 9.88 -8.28 -19.76
N TRP A 81 9.45 -8.61 -20.99
CA TRP A 81 9.08 -9.98 -21.41
C TRP A 81 7.92 -10.60 -20.64
N TYR A 82 6.87 -9.85 -20.45
CA TYR A 82 5.76 -10.38 -19.70
C TYR A 82 4.53 -10.64 -20.58
N ASN A 83 4.18 -11.90 -20.69
CA ASN A 83 2.91 -12.36 -21.24
C ASN A 83 2.00 -12.76 -20.07
N GLY A 84 1.21 -11.83 -19.55
CA GLY A 84 0.15 -12.18 -18.60
C GLY A 84 0.22 -11.63 -17.19
N VAL A 85 0.85 -10.45 -16.95
CA VAL A 85 0.78 -9.75 -15.63
C VAL A 85 -0.57 -9.10 -15.36
N ASP A 86 -1.53 -9.28 -16.24
CA ASP A 86 -2.87 -8.75 -16.04
C ASP A 86 -3.41 -9.27 -14.70
N GLY A 87 -3.18 -8.52 -13.63
CA GLY A 87 -3.72 -8.86 -12.33
C GLY A 87 -2.75 -8.97 -11.16
N ASN A 88 -1.43 -8.87 -11.35
CA ASN A 88 -0.47 -8.94 -10.25
C ASN A 88 -0.23 -7.55 -9.63
N PRO A 89 -0.98 -7.13 -8.58
CA PRO A 89 -0.78 -5.83 -8.00
C PRO A 89 0.55 -5.78 -7.25
N MET A 90 1.25 -4.66 -7.42
CA MET A 90 2.34 -4.28 -6.53
C MET A 90 1.79 -3.43 -5.41
N LYS A 91 2.18 -3.73 -4.19
CA LYS A 91 1.75 -3.02 -3.00
C LYS A 91 2.93 -2.27 -2.40
N ILE A 92 2.72 -1.01 -1.99
CA ILE A 92 3.68 -0.24 -1.21
C ILE A 92 3.20 -0.22 0.24
N TYR A 93 4.09 -0.57 1.15
CA TYR A 93 3.88 -0.50 2.59
C TYR A 93 4.77 0.57 3.20
N ARG A 94 4.22 1.32 4.15
CA ARG A 94 5.01 2.12 5.06
C ARG A 94 5.54 1.24 6.17
N VAL A 95 6.82 1.39 6.47
CA VAL A 95 7.49 0.67 7.55
C VAL A 95 7.52 1.57 8.78
N LEU A 96 6.82 1.19 9.82
CA LEU A 96 6.78 1.91 11.08
C LEU A 96 8.06 1.64 11.91
N ASP A 97 8.26 2.42 12.99
CA ASP A 97 9.45 2.30 13.84
C ASP A 97 9.58 0.93 14.51
N ASN A 98 8.47 0.29 14.81
CA ASN A 98 8.42 -1.07 15.36
C ASN A 98 8.52 -2.16 14.28
N ASN A 99 8.85 -1.80 13.02
CA ASN A 99 8.89 -2.66 11.85
C ASN A 99 7.53 -3.28 11.43
N SER A 100 6.42 -2.78 11.95
CA SER A 100 5.10 -3.12 11.41
C SER A 100 4.94 -2.51 10.02
N LEU A 101 4.14 -3.18 9.19
CA LEU A 101 3.82 -2.76 7.84
C LEU A 101 2.39 -2.25 7.77
N VAL A 102 2.23 -1.06 7.21
CA VAL A 102 0.92 -0.49 6.90
C VAL A 102 0.83 -0.34 5.39
N ARG A 103 -0.14 -1.02 4.76
CA ARG A 103 -0.34 -0.90 3.33
C ARG A 103 -0.72 0.54 3.00
N TYR A 104 0.02 1.12 2.08
CA TYR A 104 -0.12 2.53 1.70
C TYR A 104 -0.73 2.70 0.32
N LYS A 105 -0.28 1.90 -0.65
CA LYS A 105 -0.72 1.98 -2.05
C LYS A 105 -0.77 0.60 -2.68
N THR A 106 -1.74 0.39 -3.56
CA THR A 106 -1.79 -0.75 -4.47
C THR A 106 -1.75 -0.22 -5.89
N MET A 107 -0.89 -0.80 -6.72
CA MET A 107 -0.71 -0.43 -8.12
C MET A 107 -0.95 -1.68 -8.97
N TYR A 108 -1.70 -1.52 -10.04
CA TYR A 108 -1.85 -2.57 -11.05
C TYR A 108 -0.88 -2.31 -12.19
N PRO A 109 -0.34 -3.35 -12.82
CA PRO A 109 0.57 -3.18 -13.93
C PRO A 109 -0.14 -2.61 -15.15
N ILE A 110 0.53 -1.72 -15.84
CA ILE A 110 0.09 -1.19 -17.12
C ILE A 110 0.96 -1.83 -18.20
N PRO A 111 0.38 -2.55 -19.18
CA PRO A 111 1.15 -3.08 -20.28
C PRO A 111 1.63 -1.93 -21.19
N VAL A 112 2.91 -1.91 -21.44
CA VAL A 112 3.54 -0.95 -22.36
C VAL A 112 4.21 -1.72 -23.46
N ASN A 113 3.82 -1.43 -24.70
CA ASN A 113 4.46 -1.98 -25.88
C ASN A 113 5.28 -0.86 -26.55
N ASN A 114 6.60 -0.99 -26.53
CA ASN A 114 7.51 -0.04 -27.16
C ASN A 114 7.95 -0.48 -28.57
N GLY A 115 7.23 -1.43 -29.18
CA GLY A 115 7.50 -1.97 -30.52
C GLY A 115 8.56 -3.08 -30.53
N THR A 116 9.33 -3.26 -29.48
CA THR A 116 10.39 -4.28 -29.38
C THR A 116 10.13 -5.24 -28.22
N LEU A 117 9.60 -4.73 -27.11
CA LEU A 117 9.34 -5.49 -25.89
C LEU A 117 7.94 -5.16 -25.34
N ASN A 118 7.29 -6.17 -24.81
CA ASN A 118 6.13 -5.98 -23.96
C ASN A 118 6.64 -5.81 -22.53
N GLU A 119 6.35 -4.69 -21.90
CA GLU A 119 6.71 -4.39 -20.52
C GLU A 119 5.47 -4.31 -19.66
N ALA A 120 5.57 -4.76 -18.43
CA ALA A 120 4.62 -4.42 -17.38
C ALA A 120 5.21 -3.29 -16.52
N VAL A 121 4.46 -2.23 -16.32
CA VAL A 121 4.90 -1.06 -15.57
C VAL A 121 3.96 -0.83 -14.38
N TRP A 122 4.49 -0.92 -13.17
CA TRP A 122 3.83 -0.43 -11.96
C TRP A 122 4.36 0.95 -11.66
N SER A 123 3.49 1.93 -11.58
CA SER A 123 3.89 3.31 -11.32
C SER A 123 2.89 4.05 -10.44
N THR A 124 3.40 4.95 -9.61
CA THR A 124 2.60 5.92 -8.87
C THR A 124 3.40 7.19 -8.64
N ASP A 125 2.71 8.33 -8.66
CA ASP A 125 3.28 9.60 -8.24
C ASP A 125 3.50 9.63 -6.73
N ILE A 126 4.63 10.17 -6.30
CA ILE A 126 4.88 10.49 -4.90
C ILE A 126 4.39 11.92 -4.66
N ASN A 127 3.21 12.04 -4.11
CA ASN A 127 2.57 13.33 -3.84
C ASN A 127 2.56 13.66 -2.34
N SER A 128 1.95 14.77 -1.98
CA SER A 128 1.92 15.26 -0.59
C SER A 128 1.14 14.37 0.39
N VAL A 129 0.41 13.37 -0.13
CA VAL A 129 -0.29 12.37 0.69
C VAL A 129 0.70 11.40 1.33
N TYR A 130 1.84 11.14 0.67
CA TYR A 130 2.88 10.29 1.26
C TYR A 130 3.54 10.99 2.43
N GLU A 131 3.45 10.39 3.60
CA GLU A 131 4.17 10.88 4.78
C GLU A 131 5.65 10.55 4.67
N PRO A 132 6.54 11.42 5.16
CA PRO A 132 7.96 11.09 5.24
C PRO A 132 8.19 9.83 6.06
N GLY A 133 9.12 8.99 5.60
CA GLY A 133 9.41 7.75 6.30
C GLY A 133 10.00 6.67 5.41
N ARG A 134 10.04 5.46 5.96
CA ARG A 134 10.55 4.26 5.28
C ARG A 134 9.42 3.52 4.61
N TYR A 135 9.70 2.99 3.43
CA TYR A 135 8.74 2.27 2.61
C TYR A 135 9.39 1.03 1.99
N ILE A 136 8.55 0.06 1.62
CA ILE A 136 8.96 -1.14 0.91
C ILE A 136 7.88 -1.51 -0.09
N ALA A 137 8.27 -1.95 -1.28
CA ALA A 137 7.35 -2.46 -2.28
C ALA A 137 7.35 -3.99 -2.27
N PHE A 138 6.21 -4.57 -2.60
CA PHE A 138 5.96 -6.01 -2.58
C PHE A 138 5.05 -6.40 -3.74
N VAL A 139 5.40 -7.47 -4.44
CA VAL A 139 4.64 -8.00 -5.57
C VAL A 139 4.66 -9.51 -5.59
N ASN A 140 3.56 -10.12 -6.06
CA ASN A 140 3.52 -11.52 -6.41
C ASN A 140 3.57 -11.65 -7.93
N ILE A 141 4.50 -12.42 -8.44
CA ILE A 141 4.64 -12.73 -9.87
C ILE A 141 4.65 -14.26 -9.99
N ASP A 142 3.64 -14.79 -10.63
CA ASP A 142 3.49 -16.24 -10.88
C ASP A 142 3.67 -17.12 -9.64
N GLY A 143 3.11 -16.67 -8.51
CA GLY A 143 3.18 -17.38 -7.24
C GLY A 143 4.48 -17.14 -6.44
N ASN A 144 5.44 -16.41 -7.01
CA ASN A 144 6.66 -16.01 -6.32
C ASN A 144 6.51 -14.59 -5.77
N PHE A 145 6.89 -14.42 -4.52
CA PHE A 145 6.82 -13.12 -3.86
C PHE A 145 8.17 -12.43 -3.92
N TYR A 146 8.14 -11.14 -4.25
CA TYR A 146 9.32 -10.31 -4.35
C TYR A 146 9.13 -8.99 -3.58
N GLN A 147 10.21 -8.54 -2.94
CA GLN A 147 10.26 -7.27 -2.20
C GLN A 147 11.39 -6.38 -2.70
N SER A 148 11.18 -5.07 -2.68
CA SER A 148 12.24 -4.10 -2.95
C SER A 148 13.18 -3.98 -1.75
N ASN A 149 14.32 -3.31 -1.93
CA ASN A 149 15.01 -2.71 -0.80
C ASN A 149 14.09 -1.65 -0.15
N ILE A 150 14.33 -1.38 1.15
CA ILE A 150 13.68 -0.27 1.83
C ILE A 150 14.15 1.04 1.17
N PHE A 151 13.20 1.90 0.84
CA PHE A 151 13.44 3.24 0.34
C PHE A 151 12.81 4.28 1.27
N THR A 152 13.25 5.52 1.16
CA THR A 152 12.72 6.62 1.97
C THR A 152 11.90 7.56 1.10
N ILE A 153 10.84 8.14 1.69
CA ILE A 153 10.15 9.28 1.12
C ILE A 153 10.43 10.47 2.03
N ASN A 154 10.94 11.54 1.45
CA ASN A 154 11.27 12.78 2.12
C ASN A 154 10.25 13.87 1.74
N LYS A 155 10.19 14.93 2.54
CA LYS A 155 9.41 16.12 2.20
C LYS A 155 10.08 16.92 1.09
#